data_f4de9c3464ef4063168cb552ab66d324
#
_entry.id   f4de9c3464ef4063168cb552ab66d324
#
_cell.length_a   1.000
_cell.length_b   1.000
_cell.length_c   1.000
_cell.angle_alpha   90.00
_cell.angle_beta   90.00
_cell.angle_gamma   90.00
#
_symmetry.space_group_name_H-M   'P 1'
#
loop_
_entity.id
_entity.type
_entity.pdbx_description
1 polymer ?
#
loop_
_entity_poly.entity_id
_entity_poly.type
_entity_poly.pdbx_seq_one_letter_code
_entity_poly.pdbx_strand_id
1 'polypeptide(L)'
;MKTINESDYKKELGILIDVRDPLSFKEKHNPLSVNVYYDKLLLNHNTLLDKNKKYFLICDKGHKSKQAVRILEFYGYDVTYVINA
;
A
#
# COMPACT_ATOMS: atom_id res chain seq x y z
N MET A 1 -13.23 2.76 -4.98
CA MET A 1 -12.00 2.56 -4.19
C MET A 1 -12.36 2.11 -2.78
N LYS A 2 -11.80 1.00 -2.35
CA LYS A 2 -11.96 0.54 -0.97
C LYS A 2 -11.04 1.33 -0.05
N THR A 3 -11.52 1.67 1.13
CA THR A 3 -10.74 2.42 2.12
C THR A 3 -10.86 1.77 3.49
N ILE A 4 -9.86 1.99 4.32
CA ILE A 4 -9.85 1.56 5.71
C ILE A 4 -9.02 2.58 6.51
N ASN A 5 -9.40 2.82 7.78
CA ASN A 5 -8.54 3.60 8.66
C ASN A 5 -7.36 2.75 9.12
N GLU A 6 -6.21 3.37 9.29
CA GLU A 6 -5.01 2.65 9.74
C GLU A 6 -5.26 1.91 11.05
N SER A 7 -6.00 2.53 11.96
CA SER A 7 -6.34 1.93 13.26
C SER A 7 -7.18 0.66 13.16
N ASP A 8 -7.86 0.47 12.03
CA ASP A 8 -8.70 -0.72 11.81
C ASP A 8 -7.97 -1.82 11.02
N TYR A 9 -6.79 -1.51 10.50
CA TYR A 9 -6.02 -2.51 9.78
C TYR A 9 -5.47 -3.57 10.74
N LYS A 10 -5.56 -4.83 10.31
CA LYS A 10 -4.99 -5.97 11.03
C LYS A 10 -4.24 -6.85 10.05
N LYS A 11 -3.20 -7.50 10.53
CA LYS A 11 -2.34 -8.38 9.73
C LYS A 11 -3.12 -9.44 8.95
N GLU A 12 -4.20 -9.97 9.54
CA GLU A 12 -5.01 -11.03 8.94
C GLU A 12 -5.76 -10.56 7.69
N LEU A 13 -5.97 -9.26 7.54
CA LEU A 13 -6.72 -8.72 6.41
C LEU A 13 -5.95 -8.78 5.09
N GLY A 14 -4.63 -8.70 5.15
CA GLY A 14 -3.80 -8.69 3.96
C GLY A 14 -2.45 -8.04 4.22
N ILE A 15 -1.71 -7.78 3.17
CA ILE A 15 -0.35 -7.23 3.24
C ILE A 15 -0.40 -5.72 3.22
N LEU A 16 0.20 -5.07 4.23
CA LEU A 16 0.31 -3.62 4.30
C LEU A 16 1.61 -3.17 3.64
N ILE A 17 1.49 -2.35 2.61
CA ILE A 17 2.63 -1.82 1.86
C ILE A 17 2.74 -0.32 2.12
N ASP A 18 3.89 0.12 2.62
CA ASP A 18 4.24 1.53 2.73
C ASP A 18 4.93 1.93 1.43
N VAL A 19 4.31 2.86 0.70
CA VAL A 19 4.80 3.26 -0.64
C VAL A 19 5.72 4.47 -0.59
N ARG A 20 6.14 4.90 0.61
CA ARG A 20 7.09 6.01 0.75
C ARG A 20 8.50 5.57 0.36
N ASP A 21 9.40 6.55 0.26
CA ASP A 21 10.80 6.27 0.00
C ASP A 21 11.45 5.52 1.19
N PRO A 22 12.58 4.81 0.95
CA PRO A 22 13.20 4.01 2.00
C PRO A 22 13.67 4.79 3.22
N LEU A 23 14.09 6.04 3.06
CA LEU A 23 14.55 6.85 4.19
C LEU A 23 13.40 7.20 5.12
N SER A 24 12.27 7.64 4.58
CA SER A 24 11.08 7.94 5.36
C SER A 24 10.60 6.70 6.09
N PHE A 25 10.57 5.56 5.40
CA PHE A 25 10.19 4.30 6.01
C PHE A 25 11.10 3.91 7.16
N LYS A 26 12.42 4.07 6.98
CA LYS A 26 13.41 3.74 8.00
C LYS A 26 13.23 4.59 9.26
N GLU A 27 12.89 5.86 9.11
CA GLU A 27 12.72 6.77 10.23
C GLU A 27 11.53 6.37 11.12
N LYS A 28 10.40 6.06 10.51
CA LYS A 28 9.20 5.67 11.23
C LYS A 28 8.24 4.99 10.25
N HIS A 29 7.67 3.87 10.66
CA HIS A 29 6.66 3.16 9.86
C HIS A 29 5.79 2.28 10.75
N ASN A 30 4.64 1.89 10.23
CA ASN A 30 3.79 0.90 10.88
C ASN A 30 4.56 -0.43 10.94
N PRO A 31 4.73 -1.04 12.12
CA PRO A 31 5.54 -2.25 12.27
C PRO A 31 5.03 -3.44 11.46
N LEU A 32 3.77 -3.42 11.01
CA LEU A 32 3.20 -4.47 10.17
C LEU A 32 3.42 -4.23 8.68
N SER A 33 3.98 -3.08 8.30
CA SER A 33 4.14 -2.73 6.89
C SER A 33 5.47 -3.23 6.32
N VAL A 34 5.45 -3.46 5.01
CA VAL A 34 6.67 -3.66 4.22
C VAL A 34 6.83 -2.45 3.31
N ASN A 35 8.08 -2.10 2.99
CA ASN A 35 8.35 -0.94 2.15
C ASN A 35 8.53 -1.36 0.70
N VAL A 36 7.68 -0.85 -0.18
CA VAL A 36 7.89 -0.91 -1.62
C VAL A 36 7.61 0.48 -2.16
N TYR A 37 8.66 1.18 -2.57
CA TYR A 37 8.51 2.55 -3.05
C TYR A 37 7.55 2.62 -4.23
N TYR A 38 6.78 3.71 -4.29
CA TYR A 38 5.73 3.95 -5.27
C TYR A 38 6.14 3.60 -6.71
N ASP A 39 7.28 4.16 -7.18
CA ASP A 39 7.73 3.91 -8.56
C ASP A 39 8.05 2.44 -8.80
N LYS A 40 8.73 1.81 -7.86
CA LYS A 40 9.08 0.39 -7.97
C LYS A 40 7.83 -0.48 -8.00
N LEU A 41 6.86 -0.16 -7.15
CA LEU A 41 5.61 -0.92 -7.08
C LEU A 41 4.85 -0.87 -8.40
N LEU A 42 4.70 0.31 -8.98
CA LEU A 42 3.93 0.48 -10.22
C LEU A 42 4.65 -0.07 -11.44
N LEU A 43 5.98 0.06 -11.49
CA LEU A 43 6.76 -0.47 -12.61
C LEU A 43 6.87 -1.98 -12.60
N ASN A 44 6.79 -2.60 -11.43
CA ASN A 44 7.02 -4.04 -11.27
C ASN A 44 5.81 -4.76 -10.63
N HIS A 45 4.61 -4.21 -10.75
CA HIS A 45 3.44 -4.76 -10.06
C HIS A 45 3.18 -6.23 -10.41
N ASN A 46 3.35 -6.61 -11.67
CA ASN A 46 3.10 -7.98 -12.12
C ASN A 46 4.09 -9.00 -11.55
N THR A 47 5.28 -8.55 -11.12
CA THR A 47 6.28 -9.40 -10.46
C THR A 47 6.09 -9.39 -8.94
N LEU A 48 5.76 -8.22 -8.38
CA LEU A 48 5.71 -8.01 -6.94
C LEU A 48 4.37 -8.40 -6.32
N LEU A 49 3.27 -8.31 -7.08
CA LEU A 49 1.93 -8.51 -6.54
C LEU A 49 1.27 -9.75 -7.13
N ASP A 50 0.39 -10.33 -6.31
CA ASP A 50 -0.41 -11.50 -6.68
C ASP A 50 -1.88 -11.10 -6.67
N LYS A 51 -2.60 -11.33 -7.78
CA LYS A 51 -4.02 -10.97 -7.88
C LYS A 51 -4.93 -11.77 -6.96
N ASN A 52 -4.42 -12.83 -6.36
CA ASN A 52 -5.16 -13.63 -5.38
C ASN A 52 -4.93 -13.18 -3.94
N LYS A 53 -4.12 -12.15 -3.72
CA LYS A 53 -3.84 -11.59 -2.39
C LYS A 53 -4.46 -10.22 -2.23
N LYS A 54 -4.63 -9.82 -0.97
CA LYS A 54 -5.17 -8.50 -0.62
C LYS A 54 -4.05 -7.59 -0.15
N TYR A 55 -4.01 -6.38 -0.68
CA TYR A 55 -2.98 -5.41 -0.35
C TYR A 55 -3.59 -4.12 0.17
N PHE A 56 -2.93 -3.53 1.16
CA PHE A 56 -3.32 -2.28 1.80
C PHE A 56 -2.16 -1.30 1.61
N LEU A 57 -2.42 -0.15 1.01
CA LEU A 57 -1.36 0.81 0.67
C LEU A 57 -1.45 2.03 1.55
N ILE A 58 -0.32 2.41 2.14
CA ILE A 58 -0.23 3.55 3.06
C ILE A 58 0.96 4.45 2.69
N CYS A 59 0.78 5.75 2.91
CA CYS A 59 1.86 6.73 2.86
C CYS A 59 1.55 7.85 3.86
N ASP A 60 2.42 8.85 3.98
CA ASP A 60 2.26 9.87 5.02
C ASP A 60 1.09 10.83 4.77
N LYS A 61 0.89 11.28 3.52
CA LYS A 61 -0.14 12.27 3.18
C LYS A 61 -1.27 11.71 2.30
N GLY A 62 -1.23 10.43 2.01
CA GLY A 62 -2.25 9.76 1.24
C GLY A 62 -2.21 9.95 -0.28
N HIS A 63 -1.38 10.83 -0.82
CA HIS A 63 -1.39 11.14 -2.26
C HIS A 63 -0.85 9.97 -3.09
N LYS A 64 0.33 9.48 -2.78
CA LYS A 64 0.94 8.38 -3.54
C LYS A 64 0.20 7.08 -3.34
N SER A 65 -0.23 6.77 -2.11
CA SER A 65 -0.99 5.55 -1.86
C SER A 65 -2.33 5.55 -2.57
N LYS A 66 -3.02 6.70 -2.59
CA LYS A 66 -4.30 6.81 -3.29
C LYS A 66 -4.12 6.62 -4.80
N GLN A 67 -3.11 7.25 -5.41
CA GLN A 67 -2.83 7.08 -6.83
C GLN A 67 -2.48 5.63 -7.15
N ALA A 68 -1.64 5.02 -6.33
CA ALA A 68 -1.23 3.62 -6.53
C ALA A 68 -2.44 2.69 -6.46
N VAL A 69 -3.35 2.90 -5.50
CA VAL A 69 -4.56 2.09 -5.40
C VAL A 69 -5.40 2.21 -6.68
N ARG A 70 -5.61 3.43 -7.18
CA ARG A 70 -6.39 3.63 -8.41
C ARG A 70 -5.79 2.90 -9.60
N ILE A 71 -4.47 2.99 -9.76
CA ILE A 71 -3.77 2.36 -10.89
C ILE A 71 -3.83 0.84 -10.76
N LEU A 72 -3.57 0.31 -9.56
CA LEU A 72 -3.54 -1.13 -9.33
C LEU A 72 -4.94 -1.75 -9.41
N GLU A 73 -5.98 -1.03 -8.98
CA GLU A 73 -7.36 -1.46 -9.21
C GLU A 73 -7.66 -1.61 -10.70
N PHE A 74 -7.20 -0.66 -11.50
CA PHE A 74 -7.38 -0.70 -12.95
C PHE A 74 -6.75 -1.97 -13.55
N TYR A 75 -5.63 -2.40 -13.00
CA TYR A 75 -4.96 -3.64 -13.44
C TYR A 75 -5.58 -4.90 -12.84
N GLY A 76 -6.58 -4.79 -11.98
CA GLY A 76 -7.32 -5.94 -11.45
C GLY A 76 -6.83 -6.49 -10.12
N TYR A 77 -5.99 -5.75 -9.39
CA TYR A 77 -5.54 -6.17 -8.06
C TYR A 77 -6.56 -5.81 -6.99
N ASP A 78 -6.57 -6.59 -5.91
CA ASP A 78 -7.36 -6.32 -4.72
C ASP A 78 -6.57 -5.42 -3.80
N VAL A 79 -6.80 -4.13 -3.89
CA VAL A 79 -6.06 -3.11 -3.15
C VAL A 79 -7.01 -2.18 -2.40
N THR A 80 -6.59 -1.74 -1.23
CA THR A 80 -7.35 -0.85 -0.35
C THR A 80 -6.47 0.34 0.04
N TYR A 81 -7.05 1.54 0.00
CA TYR A 81 -6.39 2.75 0.45
C TYR A 81 -6.48 2.86 1.97
N VAL A 82 -5.34 3.02 2.63
CA VAL A 82 -5.28 3.17 4.09
C VAL A 82 -5.23 4.66 4.43
N ILE A 83 -6.21 5.09 5.22
CA ILE A 83 -6.31 6.46 5.70
C ILE A 83 -5.58 6.53 7.04
N ASN A 84 -4.51 7.32 7.09
CA ASN A 84 -3.80 7.59 8.32
C ASN A 84 -4.14 8.99 8.81
N ALA A 85 -4.58 9.07 10.01
CA ALA A 85 -4.95 10.36 10.62
C ALA A 85 -3.71 11.15 11.03
#